data_e724166d51b141120967a6a32015a240
#
_entry.id   e724166d51b141120967a6a32015a240
#
_cell.length_a   1.000
_cell.length_b   1.000
_cell.length_c   1.000
_cell.angle_alpha   90.00
_cell.angle_beta   90.00
_cell.angle_gamma   90.00
#
_symmetry.space_group_name_H-M   'P 1'
#
loop_
_entity.id
_entity.type
_entity.pdbx_description
1 polymer ?
#
loop_
_entity_poly.entity_id
_entity_poly.type
_entity_poly.pdbx_seq_one_letter_code
_entity_poly.pdbx_strand_id
1 'polypeptide(L)'
;MCVRVFLADDAEAMRKAIRRLLSDREDIAVVGEAADIRETIQKTAELHPDLVILEVTMPEKECIAPTKVKGLLNGAKILAITLGADEVNEELLHGVGAAKLVDKMDLSDQLIPAILELAPA
;
A
#
# COMPACT_ATOMS: atom_id res chain seq x y z
N MET A 1 12.82 -16.29 -0.14
CA MET A 1 12.61 -15.06 -0.92
C MET A 1 11.83 -14.07 -0.08
N CYS A 2 12.24 -12.81 -0.09
CA CYS A 2 11.64 -11.79 0.75
C CYS A 2 10.86 -10.78 -0.09
N VAL A 3 9.60 -10.55 0.26
CA VAL A 3 8.78 -9.51 -0.39
C VAL A 3 9.10 -8.17 0.26
N ARG A 4 9.52 -7.21 -0.54
CA ARG A 4 9.87 -5.87 -0.07
C ARG A 4 8.65 -4.95 -0.17
N VAL A 5 8.18 -4.49 0.98
CA VAL A 5 6.92 -3.75 1.11
C VAL A 5 7.18 -2.32 1.55
N PHE A 6 6.49 -1.37 0.92
CA PHE A 6 6.49 0.04 1.30
C PHE A 6 5.12 0.43 1.85
N LEU A 7 5.08 1.21 2.93
CA LEU A 7 3.84 1.64 3.57
C LEU A 7 3.55 3.11 3.27
N ALA A 8 2.42 3.37 2.60
CA ALA A 8 1.97 4.72 2.29
C ALA A 8 0.62 4.99 2.93
N ASP A 9 0.62 5.65 4.08
CA ASP A 9 -0.59 5.98 4.84
C ASP A 9 -0.31 7.24 5.66
N ASP A 10 -1.24 8.18 5.67
CA ASP A 10 -1.10 9.43 6.43
C ASP A 10 -1.26 9.24 7.94
N ALA A 11 -1.80 8.10 8.38
CA ALA A 11 -1.97 7.79 9.80
C ALA A 11 -0.74 7.04 10.35
N GLU A 12 0.06 7.70 11.18
CA GLU A 12 1.24 7.08 11.81
C GLU A 12 0.88 5.83 12.61
N ALA A 13 -0.23 5.89 13.36
CA ALA A 13 -0.68 4.74 14.14
C ALA A 13 -0.96 3.51 13.27
N MET A 14 -1.48 3.73 12.07
CA MET A 14 -1.76 2.65 11.13
C MET A 14 -0.45 2.06 10.58
N ARG A 15 0.51 2.91 10.20
CA ARG A 15 1.81 2.43 9.71
C ARG A 15 2.50 1.58 10.79
N LYS A 16 2.43 2.04 12.04
CA LYS A 16 3.01 1.32 13.18
C LYS A 16 2.34 -0.04 13.38
N ALA A 17 1.00 -0.08 13.30
CA ALA A 17 0.24 -1.32 13.45
C ALA A 17 0.61 -2.33 12.35
N ILE A 18 0.74 -1.87 11.12
CA ILE A 18 1.13 -2.73 10.00
C ILE A 18 2.55 -3.25 10.18
N ARG A 19 3.49 -2.39 10.58
CA ARG A 19 4.87 -2.83 10.86
C ARG A 19 4.91 -3.93 11.90
N ARG A 20 4.12 -3.78 12.98
CA ARG A 20 4.04 -4.82 14.02
C ARG A 20 3.48 -6.13 13.49
N LEU A 21 2.42 -6.03 12.70
CA LEU A 21 1.78 -7.21 12.12
C LEU A 21 2.75 -8.00 11.24
N LEU A 22 3.62 -7.31 10.51
CA LEU A 22 4.56 -7.92 9.58
C LEU A 22 5.92 -8.28 10.20
N SER A 23 6.19 -7.81 11.42
CA SER A 23 7.53 -7.94 12.05
C SER A 23 7.97 -9.38 12.31
N ASP A 24 7.04 -10.29 12.50
CA ASP A 24 7.34 -11.70 12.78
C ASP A 24 7.53 -12.55 11.53
N ARG A 25 7.34 -11.94 10.34
CA ARG A 25 7.46 -12.68 9.07
C ARG A 25 8.85 -12.50 8.48
N GLU A 26 9.54 -13.61 8.26
CA GLU A 26 10.87 -13.59 7.60
C GLU A 26 10.77 -13.38 6.09
N ASP A 27 9.62 -13.72 5.52
CA ASP A 27 9.37 -13.62 4.06
C ASP A 27 8.83 -12.25 3.62
N ILE A 28 8.63 -11.32 4.56
CA ILE A 28 8.14 -9.97 4.27
C ILE A 28 9.04 -8.95 4.97
N ALA A 29 9.54 -7.98 4.22
CA ALA A 29 10.35 -6.90 4.77
C ALA A 29 9.72 -5.54 4.48
N VAL A 30 9.47 -4.75 5.51
CA VAL A 30 9.05 -3.36 5.36
C VAL A 30 10.29 -2.53 5.10
N VAL A 31 10.45 -2.01 3.89
CA VAL A 31 11.66 -1.30 3.47
C VAL A 31 11.56 0.22 3.62
N GLY A 32 10.37 0.76 3.81
CA GLY A 32 10.18 2.19 4.01
C GLY A 32 8.73 2.55 4.22
N GLU A 33 8.50 3.80 4.59
CA GLU A 33 7.15 4.33 4.78
C GLU A 33 7.08 5.82 4.50
N ALA A 34 5.91 6.31 4.18
CA ALA A 34 5.63 7.71 3.92
C ALA A 34 4.22 8.09 4.36
N ALA A 35 4.05 9.36 4.71
CA ALA A 35 2.78 9.92 5.16
C ALA A 35 2.04 10.67 4.04
N ASP A 36 2.64 10.84 2.88
CA ASP A 36 2.03 11.53 1.74
C ASP A 36 2.52 10.94 0.41
N ILE A 37 1.84 11.30 -0.68
CA ILE A 37 2.15 10.75 -2.01
C ILE A 37 3.49 11.24 -2.53
N ARG A 38 3.85 12.50 -2.29
CA ARG A 38 5.13 13.04 -2.75
C ARG A 38 6.29 12.23 -2.18
N GLU A 39 6.28 12.00 -0.87
CA GLU A 39 7.31 11.22 -0.19
C GLU A 39 7.30 9.77 -0.66
N THR A 40 6.10 9.21 -0.90
CA THR A 40 5.94 7.86 -1.44
C THR A 40 6.64 7.74 -2.80
N ILE A 41 6.41 8.69 -3.70
CA ILE A 41 7.04 8.71 -5.03
C ILE A 41 8.56 8.77 -4.91
N GLN A 42 9.07 9.69 -4.08
CA GLN A 42 10.51 9.86 -3.87
C GLN A 42 11.16 8.58 -3.35
N LYS A 43 10.62 8.03 -2.27
CA LYS A 43 11.22 6.88 -1.61
C LYS A 43 11.08 5.59 -2.43
N THR A 44 9.96 5.39 -3.12
CA THR A 44 9.79 4.20 -3.97
C THR A 44 10.72 4.23 -5.18
N ALA A 45 11.06 5.42 -5.68
CA ALA A 45 12.03 5.57 -6.75
C ALA A 45 13.44 5.13 -6.32
N GLU A 46 13.78 5.32 -5.05
CA GLU A 46 15.08 4.92 -4.50
C GLU A 46 15.08 3.46 -4.05
N LEU A 47 14.01 3.00 -3.43
CA LEU A 47 13.94 1.70 -2.79
C LEU A 47 13.49 0.56 -3.70
N HIS A 48 12.77 0.86 -4.75
CA HIS A 48 12.18 -0.12 -5.68
C HIS A 48 11.49 -1.28 -4.96
N PRO A 49 10.46 -1.01 -4.13
CA PRO A 49 9.75 -2.08 -3.43
C PRO A 49 8.97 -2.96 -4.42
N ASP A 50 8.70 -4.19 -4.02
CA ASP A 50 7.85 -5.09 -4.80
C ASP A 50 6.39 -4.69 -4.73
N LEU A 51 5.99 -4.15 -3.59
CA LEU A 51 4.60 -3.86 -3.26
C LEU A 51 4.51 -2.57 -2.45
N VAL A 52 3.52 -1.73 -2.77
CA VAL A 52 3.16 -0.56 -1.96
C VAL A 52 1.79 -0.81 -1.35
N ILE A 53 1.73 -0.75 -0.01
CA ILE A 53 0.46 -0.75 0.70
C ILE A 53 0.03 0.71 0.79
N LEU A 54 -1.05 1.06 0.11
CA LEU A 54 -1.48 2.44 -0.09
C LEU A 54 -2.87 2.70 0.49
N GLU A 55 -2.98 3.71 1.37
CA GLU A 55 -4.28 4.23 1.77
C GLU A 55 -4.92 4.90 0.54
N VAL A 56 -5.99 4.31 0.04
CA VAL A 56 -6.56 4.66 -1.27
C VAL A 56 -7.14 6.09 -1.33
N THR A 57 -7.49 6.67 -0.18
CA THR A 57 -8.02 8.04 -0.13
C THR A 57 -6.93 9.12 -0.10
N MET A 58 -5.68 8.73 0.09
CA MET A 58 -4.56 9.66 0.22
C MET A 58 -4.37 10.57 -1.00
N PRO A 59 -4.41 10.06 -2.24
CA PRO A 59 -4.25 10.93 -3.41
C PRO A 59 -5.29 12.04 -3.48
N GLU A 60 -6.55 11.74 -3.19
CA GLU A 60 -7.62 12.75 -3.21
C GLU A 60 -7.40 13.83 -2.16
N LYS A 61 -6.95 13.46 -0.97
CA LYS A 61 -6.65 14.41 0.10
C LYS A 61 -5.53 15.38 -0.29
N GLU A 62 -4.63 14.95 -1.16
CA GLU A 62 -3.51 15.75 -1.64
C GLU A 62 -3.78 16.39 -2.99
N CYS A 63 -5.01 16.36 -3.45
CA CYS A 63 -5.42 16.92 -4.75
C CYS A 63 -4.68 16.29 -5.94
N ILE A 64 -4.35 15.00 -5.83
CA ILE A 64 -3.69 14.23 -6.88
C ILE A 64 -4.72 13.30 -7.51
N ALA A 65 -4.82 13.32 -8.83
CA ALA A 65 -5.72 12.42 -9.54
C ALA A 65 -5.29 10.97 -9.30
N PRO A 66 -6.19 10.08 -8.90
CA PRO A 66 -5.86 8.67 -8.63
C PRO A 66 -5.14 7.99 -9.80
N THR A 67 -5.55 8.32 -11.04
CA THR A 67 -4.95 7.74 -12.25
C THR A 67 -3.47 8.06 -12.43
N LYS A 68 -2.96 9.11 -11.80
CA LYS A 68 -1.55 9.47 -11.87
C LYS A 68 -0.68 8.61 -10.97
N VAL A 69 -1.24 8.06 -9.90
CA VAL A 69 -0.49 7.28 -8.91
C VAL A 69 0.11 6.03 -9.53
N LYS A 70 -0.66 5.33 -10.34
CA LYS A 70 -0.25 4.07 -10.98
C LYS A 70 1.08 4.17 -11.72
N GLY A 71 1.28 5.26 -12.45
CA GLY A 71 2.50 5.46 -13.25
C GLY A 71 3.70 5.97 -12.46
N LEU A 72 3.46 6.42 -11.21
CA LEU A 72 4.50 7.09 -10.41
C LEU A 72 5.22 6.18 -9.43
N LEU A 73 4.75 4.95 -9.24
CA LEU A 73 5.31 4.02 -8.24
C LEU A 73 6.26 2.98 -8.84
N ASN A 74 6.84 3.28 -10.00
CA ASN A 74 7.94 2.49 -10.60
C ASN A 74 7.65 1.00 -10.78
N GLY A 75 6.43 0.66 -11.16
CA GLY A 75 6.03 -0.72 -11.42
C GLY A 75 5.74 -1.57 -10.19
N ALA A 76 5.80 -0.99 -8.99
CA ALA A 76 5.40 -1.70 -7.79
C ALA A 76 3.91 -2.05 -7.84
N LYS A 77 3.55 -3.23 -7.36
CA LYS A 77 2.14 -3.59 -7.22
C LYS A 77 1.53 -2.78 -6.10
N ILE A 78 0.27 -2.42 -6.23
CA ILE A 78 -0.44 -1.62 -5.24
C ILE A 78 -1.49 -2.47 -4.51
N LEU A 79 -1.35 -2.57 -3.20
CA LEU A 79 -2.34 -3.15 -2.31
C LEU A 79 -3.03 -1.99 -1.60
N ALA A 80 -4.27 -1.73 -1.99
CA ALA A 80 -5.03 -0.63 -1.40
C ALA A 80 -5.57 -1.03 -0.02
N ILE A 81 -5.51 -0.10 0.92
CA ILE A 81 -6.14 -0.26 2.24
C ILE A 81 -7.02 0.95 2.51
N THR A 82 -8.10 0.76 3.24
CA THR A 82 -8.95 1.85 3.72
C THR A 82 -9.92 1.34 4.79
N LEU A 83 -10.46 2.24 5.60
CA LEU A 83 -11.61 1.93 6.47
C LEU A 83 -12.87 2.00 5.64
N GLY A 84 -13.77 1.01 5.80
CA GLY A 84 -15.00 0.96 5.04
C GLY A 84 -14.77 0.60 3.57
N ALA A 85 -14.03 -0.49 3.35
CA ALA A 85 -13.68 -0.95 1.99
C ALA A 85 -14.91 -1.16 1.10
N ASP A 86 -16.05 -1.51 1.67
CA ASP A 86 -17.31 -1.70 0.92
C ASP A 86 -17.83 -0.40 0.30
N GLU A 87 -17.41 0.73 0.83
CA GLU A 87 -17.80 2.05 0.34
C GLU A 87 -16.88 2.58 -0.74
N VAL A 88 -15.77 1.90 -1.00
CA VAL A 88 -14.81 2.34 -2.00
C VAL A 88 -15.30 2.02 -3.39
N ASN A 89 -15.28 3.03 -4.21
CA ASN A 89 -15.68 2.99 -5.60
C ASN A 89 -14.65 2.20 -6.42
N GLU A 90 -15.10 1.27 -7.26
CA GLU A 90 -14.24 0.48 -8.14
C GLU A 90 -13.43 1.35 -9.10
N GLU A 91 -14.00 2.47 -9.52
CA GLU A 91 -13.32 3.42 -10.39
C GLU A 91 -12.08 4.01 -9.70
N LEU A 92 -12.18 4.31 -8.40
CA LEU A 92 -11.04 4.79 -7.62
C LEU A 92 -9.95 3.74 -7.54
N LEU A 93 -10.32 2.49 -7.25
CA LEU A 93 -9.36 1.38 -7.17
C LEU A 93 -8.67 1.14 -8.50
N HIS A 94 -9.43 1.14 -9.58
CA HIS A 94 -8.89 0.98 -10.93
C HIS A 94 -7.98 2.16 -11.29
N GLY A 95 -8.38 3.37 -10.93
CA GLY A 95 -7.61 4.59 -11.18
C GLY A 95 -6.23 4.56 -10.55
N VAL A 96 -6.13 4.14 -9.30
CA VAL A 96 -4.82 4.04 -8.62
C VAL A 96 -4.01 2.81 -9.07
N GLY A 97 -4.64 1.89 -9.80
CA GLY A 97 -4.01 0.67 -10.24
C GLY A 97 -3.88 -0.38 -9.13
N ALA A 98 -4.81 -0.37 -8.18
CA ALA A 98 -4.79 -1.33 -7.08
C ALA A 98 -5.05 -2.75 -7.59
N ALA A 99 -4.17 -3.67 -7.22
CA ALA A 99 -4.33 -5.09 -7.55
C ALA A 99 -5.26 -5.79 -6.57
N LYS A 100 -5.40 -5.25 -5.36
CA LYS A 100 -6.25 -5.80 -4.31
C LYS A 100 -6.61 -4.71 -3.30
N LEU A 101 -7.75 -4.90 -2.60
CA LEU A 101 -8.20 -4.01 -1.53
C LEU A 101 -8.39 -4.80 -0.25
N VAL A 102 -7.88 -4.28 0.86
CA VAL A 102 -8.09 -4.85 2.20
C VAL A 102 -8.66 -3.76 3.10
N ASP A 103 -9.74 -4.11 3.82
CA ASP A 103 -10.31 -3.21 4.83
C ASP A 103 -9.39 -3.16 6.05
N LYS A 104 -9.13 -1.96 6.56
CA LYS A 104 -8.28 -1.76 7.75
C LYS A 104 -8.83 -2.49 8.98
N MET A 105 -10.10 -2.80 9.01
CA MET A 105 -10.71 -3.58 10.09
C MET A 105 -10.34 -5.07 10.03
N ASP A 106 -9.87 -5.54 8.88
CA ASP A 106 -9.56 -6.95 8.64
C ASP A 106 -8.06 -7.21 8.44
N LEU A 107 -7.19 -6.24 8.78
CA LEU A 107 -5.76 -6.35 8.53
C LEU A 107 -5.14 -7.60 9.16
N SER A 108 -5.51 -7.94 10.40
CA SER A 108 -4.93 -9.09 11.09
C SER A 108 -5.20 -10.41 10.38
N ASP A 109 -6.33 -10.52 9.67
CA ASP A 109 -6.73 -11.74 8.98
C ASP A 109 -6.38 -11.74 7.50
N GLN A 110 -6.37 -10.58 6.86
CA GLN A 110 -6.33 -10.49 5.40
C GLN A 110 -5.05 -9.90 4.82
N LEU A 111 -4.28 -9.11 5.59
CA LEU A 111 -3.13 -8.40 5.03
C LEU A 111 -2.03 -9.35 4.55
N ILE A 112 -1.58 -10.25 5.40
CA ILE A 112 -0.49 -11.17 5.05
C ILE A 112 -0.87 -12.06 3.85
N PRO A 113 -2.05 -12.71 3.84
CA PRO A 113 -2.46 -13.47 2.66
C PRO A 113 -2.49 -12.63 1.38
N ALA A 114 -2.96 -11.37 1.46
CA ALA A 114 -3.00 -10.48 0.31
C ALA A 114 -1.59 -10.13 -0.19
N ILE A 115 -0.66 -9.86 0.71
CA ILE A 115 0.74 -9.59 0.35
C ILE A 115 1.35 -10.79 -0.37
N LEU A 116 1.17 -11.99 0.17
CA LEU A 116 1.74 -13.20 -0.41
C LEU A 116 1.12 -13.53 -1.76
N GLU A 117 -0.16 -13.25 -1.94
CA GLU A 117 -0.84 -13.43 -3.22
C GLU A 117 -0.27 -12.51 -4.30
N LEU A 118 0.11 -11.29 -3.94
CA LEU A 118 0.66 -10.30 -4.86
C LEU A 118 2.17 -10.35 -4.98
N ALA A 119 2.84 -11.17 -4.19
CA ALA A 119 4.29 -11.29 -4.20
C ALA A 119 4.80 -11.74 -5.58
N PRO A 120 6.00 -11.29 -5.99
CA PRO A 120 6.60 -11.78 -7.24
C PRO A 120 6.87 -13.28 -7.16
N ALA A 121 6.71 -13.93 -8.28
CA ALA A 121 6.90 -15.38 -8.38
C ALA A 121 8.36 -15.78 -8.18
#